data_04872caff20e8ed7843a933ebc4773c0
#
_entry.id   04872caff20e8ed7843a933ebc4773c0
#
_cell.length_a   1.000
_cell.length_b   1.000
_cell.length_c   1.000
_cell.angle_alpha   90.00
_cell.angle_beta   90.00
_cell.angle_gamma   90.00
#
_symmetry.space_group_name_H-M   'P 1'
#
loop_
_entity.id
_entity.type
_entity.pdbx_description
1 polymer ?
#
loop_
_entity_poly.entity_id
_entity_poly.type
_entity_poly.pdbx_seq_one_letter_code
_entity_poly.pdbx_strand_id
1 'polypeptide(L)'
;SLGMCYVLRGDYRRAKELLKEVLEFARTIDCSYLATPARCCLAVVLTAEGHFCEGMSMLTSARQWWAENRALWRYTFSELIIGDIYAALALRAAPVSWKHIIKNGLFLAKTLPGAGRNAAHHYRRAIELAHRIGAGVIEGQAHHSLGRFYKARKEQRKAVECFVASRNLVKECGAGVLLEMAEQELRLMRERMA
;
A
#
# COMPACT_ATOMS: atom_id res chain seq x y z
N SER A 1 -6.64 10.95 -9.04
CA SER A 1 -5.91 11.54 -10.18
C SER A 1 -5.68 10.48 -11.27
N LEU A 2 -5.57 10.91 -12.53
CA LEU A 2 -5.36 10.01 -13.67
C LEU A 2 -4.09 9.16 -13.51
N GLY A 3 -3.02 9.72 -12.95
CA GLY A 3 -1.78 8.98 -12.65
C GLY A 3 -2.01 7.77 -11.74
N MET A 4 -2.85 7.89 -10.70
CA MET A 4 -3.21 6.75 -9.85
C MET A 4 -4.00 5.69 -10.62
N CYS A 5 -4.89 6.08 -11.52
CA CYS A 5 -5.62 5.11 -12.36
C CYS A 5 -4.68 4.26 -13.22
N TYR A 6 -3.62 4.86 -13.78
CA TYR A 6 -2.60 4.12 -14.53
C TYR A 6 -1.77 3.21 -13.61
N VAL A 7 -1.43 3.66 -12.39
CA VAL A 7 -0.76 2.81 -11.40
C VAL A 7 -1.59 1.56 -11.08
N LEU A 8 -2.88 1.74 -10.82
CA LEU A 8 -3.81 0.64 -10.51
C LEU A 8 -4.00 -0.34 -11.68
N ARG A 9 -3.87 0.14 -12.93
CA ARG A 9 -3.92 -0.68 -14.14
C ARG A 9 -2.58 -1.37 -14.47
N GLY A 10 -1.50 -1.04 -13.73
CA GLY A 10 -0.16 -1.55 -14.02
C GLY A 10 0.53 -0.89 -15.22
N ASP A 11 -0.05 0.17 -15.79
CA ASP A 11 0.59 0.97 -16.86
C ASP A 11 1.56 1.98 -16.25
N TYR A 12 2.66 1.44 -15.71
CA TYR A 12 3.66 2.23 -14.99
C TYR A 12 4.38 3.26 -15.87
N ARG A 13 4.49 3.00 -17.18
CA ARG A 13 5.11 3.94 -18.11
C ARG A 13 4.30 5.23 -18.20
N ARG A 14 3.02 5.11 -18.53
CA ARG A 14 2.11 6.28 -18.62
C ARG A 14 1.92 6.96 -17.27
N ALA A 15 1.82 6.17 -16.18
CA ALA A 15 1.76 6.72 -14.85
C ALA A 15 2.97 7.61 -14.55
N LYS A 16 4.17 7.15 -14.87
CA LYS A 16 5.43 7.84 -14.62
C LYS A 16 5.57 9.14 -15.42
N GLU A 17 5.21 9.11 -16.71
CA GLU A 17 5.20 10.29 -17.58
C GLU A 17 4.29 11.37 -16.99
N LEU A 18 3.03 11.04 -16.75
CA LEU A 18 2.05 11.97 -16.19
C LEU A 18 2.42 12.51 -14.80
N LEU A 19 2.93 11.64 -13.92
CA LEU A 19 3.33 12.05 -12.57
C LEU A 19 4.53 13.00 -12.59
N LYS A 20 5.46 12.84 -13.54
CA LYS A 20 6.57 13.79 -13.73
C LYS A 20 6.07 15.15 -14.20
N GLU A 21 5.13 15.20 -15.14
CA GLU A 21 4.49 16.45 -15.58
C GLU A 21 3.81 17.17 -14.40
N VAL A 22 3.06 16.43 -13.58
CA VAL A 22 2.43 17.00 -12.37
C VAL A 22 3.48 17.54 -11.38
N LEU A 23 4.59 16.82 -11.19
CA LEU A 23 5.66 17.27 -10.29
C LEU A 23 6.36 18.54 -10.82
N GLU A 24 6.59 18.60 -12.12
CA GLU A 24 7.17 19.80 -12.74
C GLU A 24 6.22 21.00 -12.61
N PHE A 25 4.95 20.82 -12.92
CA PHE A 25 3.93 21.84 -12.72
C PHE A 25 3.85 22.28 -11.25
N ALA A 26 3.80 21.34 -10.32
CA ALA A 26 3.76 21.66 -8.89
C ALA A 26 4.99 22.45 -8.43
N ARG A 27 6.15 22.21 -9.04
CA ARG A 27 7.39 22.95 -8.79
C ARG A 27 7.29 24.39 -9.30
N THR A 28 6.71 24.61 -10.48
CA THR A 28 6.57 25.97 -11.04
C THR A 28 5.67 26.88 -10.22
N ILE A 29 4.67 26.30 -9.52
CA ILE A 29 3.72 27.06 -8.67
C ILE A 29 4.01 26.92 -7.17
N ASP A 30 5.13 26.31 -6.81
CA ASP A 30 5.56 26.03 -5.42
C ASP A 30 4.45 25.36 -4.56
N CYS A 31 3.76 24.38 -5.11
CA CYS A 31 2.61 23.73 -4.46
C CYS A 31 2.95 22.32 -3.95
N SER A 32 3.36 22.21 -2.67
CA SER A 32 3.65 20.94 -2.02
C SER A 32 2.42 20.05 -1.86
N TYR A 33 1.22 20.59 -1.74
CA TYR A 33 -0.04 19.84 -1.67
C TYR A 33 -0.33 19.07 -2.97
N LEU A 34 0.13 19.55 -4.11
CA LEU A 34 0.03 18.86 -5.40
C LEU A 34 1.21 17.90 -5.60
N ALA A 35 2.42 18.33 -5.22
CA ALA A 35 3.63 17.54 -5.38
C ALA A 35 3.63 16.25 -4.54
N THR A 36 3.21 16.34 -3.27
CA THR A 36 3.34 15.20 -2.33
C THR A 36 2.51 13.97 -2.74
N PRO A 37 1.22 14.09 -3.15
CA PRO A 37 0.48 12.94 -3.68
C PRO A 37 1.10 12.35 -4.96
N ALA A 38 1.62 13.19 -5.85
CA ALA A 38 2.29 12.73 -7.06
C ALA A 38 3.58 11.95 -6.73
N ARG A 39 4.37 12.42 -5.77
CA ARG A 39 5.54 11.68 -5.24
C ARG A 39 5.16 10.34 -4.65
N CYS A 40 4.05 10.26 -3.91
CA CYS A 40 3.57 9.00 -3.35
C CYS A 40 3.21 7.98 -4.45
N CYS A 41 2.47 8.42 -5.48
CA CYS A 41 2.15 7.57 -6.63
C CYS A 41 3.42 7.14 -7.39
N LEU A 42 4.37 8.05 -7.59
CA LEU A 42 5.64 7.75 -8.23
C LEU A 42 6.48 6.76 -7.41
N ALA A 43 6.44 6.86 -6.09
CA ALA A 43 7.10 5.90 -5.20
C ALA A 43 6.57 4.46 -5.39
N VAL A 44 5.25 4.31 -5.56
CA VAL A 44 4.63 3.00 -5.88
C VAL A 44 5.15 2.48 -7.22
N VAL A 45 5.20 3.32 -8.26
CA VAL A 45 5.74 2.95 -9.57
C VAL A 45 7.21 2.51 -9.46
N LEU A 46 8.03 3.30 -8.77
CA LEU A 46 9.45 2.99 -8.57
C LEU A 46 9.65 1.65 -7.84
N THR A 47 8.87 1.38 -6.81
CA THR A 47 8.96 0.08 -6.10
C THR A 47 8.50 -1.09 -6.97
N ALA A 48 7.48 -0.90 -7.80
CA ALA A 48 7.02 -1.92 -8.76
C ALA A 48 8.07 -2.18 -9.87
N GLU A 49 8.82 -1.16 -10.28
CA GLU A 49 9.97 -1.26 -11.20
C GLU A 49 11.24 -1.81 -10.50
N GLY A 50 11.20 -2.13 -9.20
CA GLY A 50 12.33 -2.66 -8.44
C GLY A 50 13.32 -1.63 -7.92
N HIS A 51 12.99 -0.33 -7.94
CA HIS A 51 13.76 0.76 -7.34
C HIS A 51 13.35 0.96 -5.87
N PHE A 52 13.46 -0.09 -5.06
CA PHE A 52 12.91 -0.14 -3.71
C PHE A 52 13.44 0.96 -2.78
N CYS A 53 14.74 1.21 -2.80
CA CYS A 53 15.38 2.20 -1.93
C CYS A 53 14.84 3.61 -2.23
N GLU A 54 14.80 3.98 -3.50
CA GLU A 54 14.32 5.29 -3.97
C GLU A 54 12.83 5.47 -3.68
N GLY A 55 12.00 4.47 -4.05
CA GLY A 55 10.56 4.51 -3.81
C GLY A 55 10.22 4.59 -2.32
N MET A 56 10.87 3.79 -1.47
CA MET A 56 10.65 3.85 -0.02
C MET A 56 11.11 5.16 0.61
N SER A 57 12.23 5.74 0.16
CA SER A 57 12.69 7.05 0.62
C SER A 57 11.68 8.13 0.27
N MET A 58 11.20 8.14 -0.98
CA MET A 58 10.21 9.10 -1.46
C MET A 58 8.87 8.98 -0.70
N LEU A 59 8.41 7.75 -0.46
CA LEU A 59 7.18 7.51 0.28
C LEU A 59 7.29 7.91 1.76
N THR A 60 8.44 7.64 2.38
CA THR A 60 8.70 8.04 3.77
C THR A 60 8.72 9.56 3.91
N SER A 61 9.35 10.27 2.97
CA SER A 61 9.34 11.73 2.95
C SER A 61 7.93 12.31 2.75
N ALA A 62 7.15 11.71 1.86
CA ALA A 62 5.75 12.12 1.65
C ALA A 62 4.91 11.89 2.92
N ARG A 63 5.09 10.74 3.58
CA ARG A 63 4.43 10.41 4.84
C ARG A 63 4.76 11.42 5.94
N GLN A 64 6.03 11.78 6.08
CA GLN A 64 6.47 12.76 7.07
C GLN A 64 5.81 14.12 6.81
N TRP A 65 5.81 14.58 5.57
CA TRP A 65 5.17 15.83 5.19
C TRP A 65 3.68 15.85 5.54
N TRP A 66 2.95 14.74 5.30
CA TRP A 66 1.53 14.65 5.68
C TRP A 66 1.32 14.66 7.19
N ALA A 67 2.22 14.06 7.98
CA ALA A 67 2.16 14.12 9.42
C ALA A 67 2.33 15.56 9.94
N GLU A 68 3.31 16.27 9.42
CA GLU A 68 3.61 17.66 9.78
C GLU A 68 2.47 18.63 9.38
N ASN A 69 1.83 18.37 8.23
CA ASN A 69 0.72 19.18 7.72
C ASN A 69 -0.67 18.68 8.16
N ARG A 70 -0.74 17.77 9.14
CA ARG A 70 -1.98 17.22 9.70
C ARG A 70 -2.93 16.61 8.66
N ALA A 71 -2.42 16.15 7.54
CA ALA A 71 -3.19 15.49 6.48
C ALA A 71 -3.43 14.01 6.84
N LEU A 72 -4.14 13.76 7.95
CA LEU A 72 -4.28 12.46 8.60
C LEU A 72 -4.78 11.35 7.66
N TRP A 73 -5.73 11.68 6.78
CA TRP A 73 -6.24 10.71 5.80
C TRP A 73 -5.13 10.21 4.86
N ARG A 74 -4.31 11.12 4.33
CA ARG A 74 -3.20 10.79 3.42
C ARG A 74 -2.07 10.08 4.16
N TYR A 75 -1.78 10.50 5.39
CA TYR A 75 -0.84 9.83 6.28
C TYR A 75 -1.26 8.36 6.52
N THR A 76 -2.53 8.13 6.87
CA THR A 76 -3.10 6.79 7.08
C THR A 76 -3.00 5.94 5.83
N PHE A 77 -3.33 6.50 4.66
CA PHE A 77 -3.24 5.80 3.39
C PHE A 77 -1.78 5.45 3.02
N SER A 78 -0.80 6.30 3.40
CA SER A 78 0.61 5.98 3.19
C SER A 78 1.09 4.80 4.03
N GLU A 79 0.57 4.63 5.25
CA GLU A 79 0.84 3.44 6.07
C GLU A 79 0.38 2.15 5.36
N LEU A 80 -0.81 2.19 4.76
CA LEU A 80 -1.33 1.06 3.96
C LEU A 80 -0.38 0.72 2.79
N ILE A 81 0.04 1.72 2.01
CA ILE A 81 0.95 1.52 0.87
C ILE A 81 2.31 0.96 1.33
N ILE A 82 2.87 1.48 2.43
CA ILE A 82 4.13 0.97 2.99
C ILE A 82 3.96 -0.50 3.41
N GLY A 83 2.82 -0.83 4.02
CA GLY A 83 2.46 -2.21 4.35
C GLY A 83 2.46 -3.12 3.12
N ASP A 84 1.83 -2.69 2.02
CA ASP A 84 1.78 -3.44 0.76
C ASP A 84 3.19 -3.68 0.16
N ILE A 85 4.08 -2.68 0.21
CA ILE A 85 5.46 -2.82 -0.26
C ILE A 85 6.22 -3.84 0.58
N TYR A 86 6.14 -3.75 1.92
CA TYR A 86 6.79 -4.71 2.80
C TYR A 86 6.21 -6.12 2.66
N ALA A 87 4.90 -6.25 2.44
CA ALA A 87 4.26 -7.53 2.17
C ALA A 87 4.77 -8.15 0.86
N ALA A 88 4.87 -7.37 -0.21
CA ALA A 88 5.42 -7.84 -1.48
C ALA A 88 6.87 -8.31 -1.35
N LEU A 89 7.69 -7.61 -0.57
CA LEU A 89 9.07 -8.02 -0.26
C LEU A 89 9.10 -9.32 0.57
N ALA A 90 8.29 -9.42 1.62
CA ALA A 90 8.24 -10.58 2.51
C ALA A 90 7.77 -11.85 1.80
N LEU A 91 6.82 -11.72 0.86
CA LEU A 91 6.26 -12.81 0.09
C LEU A 91 7.06 -13.12 -1.19
N ARG A 92 8.14 -12.38 -1.45
CA ARG A 92 8.92 -12.48 -2.69
C ARG A 92 8.06 -12.32 -3.96
N ALA A 93 6.94 -11.60 -3.82
CA ALA A 93 6.02 -11.32 -4.92
C ALA A 93 6.50 -10.17 -5.81
N ALA A 94 7.45 -9.36 -5.33
CA ALA A 94 8.09 -8.33 -6.12
C ALA A 94 9.03 -8.98 -7.17
N PRO A 95 9.02 -8.50 -8.42
CA PRO A 95 9.92 -9.00 -9.47
C PRO A 95 11.36 -8.56 -9.17
N VAL A 96 12.04 -9.30 -8.29
CA VAL A 96 13.43 -9.00 -7.92
C VAL A 96 14.35 -9.71 -8.91
N SER A 97 14.71 -9.01 -9.98
CA SER A 97 15.75 -9.49 -10.90
C SER A 97 17.14 -9.33 -10.27
N TRP A 98 18.15 -10.04 -10.80
CA TRP A 98 19.54 -9.92 -10.37
C TRP A 98 20.04 -8.45 -10.41
N LYS A 99 19.61 -7.68 -11.41
CA LYS A 99 19.94 -6.25 -11.52
C LYS A 99 19.37 -5.44 -10.33
N HIS A 100 18.18 -5.79 -9.85
CA HIS A 100 17.57 -5.14 -8.69
C HIS A 100 18.30 -5.49 -7.39
N ILE A 101 18.79 -6.72 -7.26
CA ILE A 101 19.59 -7.15 -6.10
C ILE A 101 20.89 -6.34 -6.04
N ILE A 102 21.60 -6.19 -7.15
CA ILE A 102 22.83 -5.40 -7.19
C ILE A 102 22.56 -3.94 -6.82
N LYS A 103 21.50 -3.34 -7.36
CA LYS A 103 21.15 -1.93 -7.14
C LYS A 103 20.64 -1.65 -5.72
N ASN A 104 19.95 -2.60 -5.09
CA ASN A 104 19.32 -2.42 -3.78
C ASN A 104 19.88 -3.35 -2.70
N GLY A 105 21.01 -4.02 -2.93
CA GLY A 105 21.50 -5.12 -2.10
C GLY A 105 21.57 -4.80 -0.62
N LEU A 106 22.16 -3.66 -0.25
CA LEU A 106 22.25 -3.22 1.14
C LEU A 106 20.86 -2.93 1.76
N PHE A 107 19.97 -2.29 1.00
CA PHE A 107 18.59 -2.04 1.43
C PHE A 107 17.84 -3.35 1.64
N LEU A 108 17.90 -4.27 0.67
CA LEU A 108 17.24 -5.57 0.75
C LEU A 108 17.80 -6.41 1.90
N ALA A 109 19.11 -6.45 2.08
CA ALA A 109 19.76 -7.20 3.17
C ALA A 109 19.29 -6.73 4.55
N LYS A 110 19.12 -5.42 4.73
CA LYS A 110 18.60 -4.84 6.00
C LYS A 110 17.09 -5.01 6.16
N THR A 111 16.34 -5.01 5.07
CA THR A 111 14.88 -4.92 5.08
C THR A 111 14.21 -6.29 5.08
N LEU A 112 14.71 -7.25 4.28
CA LEU A 112 14.09 -8.57 4.11
C LEU A 112 13.89 -9.35 5.42
N PRO A 113 14.85 -9.41 6.37
CA PRO A 113 14.65 -10.16 7.60
C PRO A 113 13.48 -9.67 8.46
N GLY A 114 13.17 -8.37 8.38
CA GLY A 114 12.07 -7.74 9.12
C GLY A 114 10.81 -7.48 8.30
N ALA A 115 10.83 -7.73 6.98
CA ALA A 115 9.78 -7.29 6.07
C ALA A 115 8.37 -7.77 6.47
N GLY A 116 8.24 -9.02 6.91
CA GLY A 116 6.95 -9.55 7.35
C GLY A 116 6.41 -8.89 8.61
N ARG A 117 7.28 -8.55 9.58
CA ARG A 117 6.88 -7.80 10.78
C ARG A 117 6.48 -6.38 10.42
N ASN A 118 7.27 -5.75 9.56
CA ASN A 118 7.02 -4.38 9.12
C ASN A 118 5.71 -4.29 8.33
N ALA A 119 5.41 -5.24 7.45
CA ALA A 119 4.12 -5.31 6.75
C ALA A 119 2.94 -5.33 7.74
N ALA A 120 2.96 -6.28 8.67
CA ALA A 120 1.90 -6.39 9.67
C ALA A 120 1.81 -5.17 10.59
N HIS A 121 2.95 -4.55 10.93
CA HIS A 121 2.99 -3.31 11.73
C HIS A 121 2.30 -2.16 11.00
N HIS A 122 2.67 -1.91 9.75
CA HIS A 122 2.11 -0.81 8.96
C HIS A 122 0.62 -1.00 8.68
N TYR A 123 0.17 -2.21 8.38
CA TYR A 123 -1.27 -2.49 8.24
C TYR A 123 -2.05 -2.23 9.52
N ARG A 124 -1.56 -2.71 10.68
CA ARG A 124 -2.21 -2.44 11.98
C ARG A 124 -2.21 -0.94 12.30
N ARG A 125 -1.13 -0.24 11.96
CA ARG A 125 -1.06 1.20 12.13
C ARG A 125 -2.06 1.93 11.23
N ALA A 126 -2.23 1.48 9.99
CA ALA A 126 -3.25 2.02 9.07
C ALA A 126 -4.68 1.77 9.63
N ILE A 127 -4.97 0.58 10.16
CA ILE A 127 -6.25 0.23 10.79
C ILE A 127 -6.51 1.17 11.98
N GLU A 128 -5.58 1.27 12.92
CA GLU A 128 -5.71 2.11 14.11
C GLU A 128 -5.98 3.57 13.75
N LEU A 129 -5.20 4.12 12.82
CA LEU A 129 -5.34 5.51 12.38
C LEU A 129 -6.65 5.74 11.63
N ALA A 130 -7.03 4.83 10.72
CA ALA A 130 -8.27 4.93 9.98
C ALA A 130 -9.49 4.88 10.91
N HIS A 131 -9.47 4.01 11.90
CA HIS A 131 -10.49 3.93 12.94
C HIS A 131 -10.63 5.26 13.70
N ARG A 132 -9.50 5.84 14.15
CA ARG A 132 -9.49 7.11 14.90
C ARG A 132 -10.03 8.30 14.13
N ILE A 133 -9.88 8.32 12.80
CA ILE A 133 -10.37 9.42 11.94
C ILE A 133 -11.70 9.13 11.27
N GLY A 134 -12.33 7.98 11.56
CA GLY A 134 -13.59 7.57 10.96
C GLY A 134 -13.48 7.22 9.47
N ALA A 135 -12.30 6.82 8.98
CA ALA A 135 -12.07 6.47 7.58
C ALA A 135 -12.33 4.99 7.30
N GLY A 136 -13.58 4.55 7.48
CA GLY A 136 -13.98 3.15 7.43
C GLY A 136 -13.61 2.40 6.15
N VAL A 137 -13.61 3.08 4.99
CA VAL A 137 -13.16 2.47 3.72
C VAL A 137 -11.67 2.13 3.76
N ILE A 138 -10.82 3.02 4.30
CA ILE A 138 -9.37 2.75 4.44
C ILE A 138 -9.13 1.66 5.48
N GLU A 139 -9.88 1.69 6.59
CA GLU A 139 -9.83 0.66 7.64
C GLU A 139 -10.16 -0.71 7.06
N GLY A 140 -11.27 -0.81 6.31
CA GLY A 140 -11.68 -2.03 5.62
C GLY A 140 -10.65 -2.51 4.59
N GLN A 141 -10.06 -1.61 3.82
CA GLN A 141 -9.01 -1.93 2.87
C GLN A 141 -7.73 -2.43 3.57
N ALA A 142 -7.36 -1.82 4.68
CA ALA A 142 -6.18 -2.24 5.46
C ALA A 142 -6.38 -3.63 6.09
N HIS A 143 -7.58 -3.92 6.59
CA HIS A 143 -7.95 -5.27 7.03
C HIS A 143 -7.89 -6.27 5.88
N HIS A 144 -8.38 -5.92 4.69
CA HIS A 144 -8.32 -6.79 3.50
C HIS A 144 -6.87 -7.11 3.12
N SER A 145 -6.00 -6.10 3.02
CA SER A 145 -4.57 -6.28 2.69
C SER A 145 -3.85 -7.13 3.74
N LEU A 146 -4.11 -6.90 5.04
CA LEU A 146 -3.57 -7.71 6.13
C LEU A 146 -4.07 -9.16 6.06
N GLY A 147 -5.34 -9.39 5.74
CA GLY A 147 -5.91 -10.70 5.52
C GLY A 147 -5.23 -11.47 4.39
N ARG A 148 -5.01 -10.81 3.24
CA ARG A 148 -4.25 -11.39 2.12
C ARG A 148 -2.81 -11.74 2.51
N PHE A 149 -2.16 -10.89 3.28
CA PHE A 149 -0.82 -11.13 3.80
C PHE A 149 -0.78 -12.37 4.71
N TYR A 150 -1.72 -12.51 5.67
CA TYR A 150 -1.81 -13.69 6.52
C TYR A 150 -2.17 -14.95 5.73
N LYS A 151 -3.08 -14.87 4.76
CA LYS A 151 -3.43 -15.98 3.85
C LYS A 151 -2.20 -16.51 3.12
N ALA A 152 -1.37 -15.61 2.56
CA ALA A 152 -0.13 -15.98 1.87
C ALA A 152 0.88 -16.65 2.81
N ARG A 153 0.87 -16.30 4.09
CA ARG A 153 1.69 -16.92 5.14
C ARG A 153 1.08 -18.19 5.75
N LYS A 154 -0.05 -18.66 5.24
CA LYS A 154 -0.79 -19.81 5.74
C LYS A 154 -1.33 -19.64 7.18
N GLU A 155 -1.45 -18.42 7.67
CA GLU A 155 -2.04 -18.05 8.96
C GLU A 155 -3.57 -17.89 8.81
N GLN A 156 -4.25 -19.01 8.49
CA GLN A 156 -5.62 -19.01 8.00
C GLN A 156 -6.62 -18.34 8.96
N ARG A 157 -6.53 -18.63 10.27
CA ARG A 157 -7.44 -18.04 11.27
C ARG A 157 -7.37 -16.51 11.25
N LYS A 158 -6.16 -15.95 11.29
CA LYS A 158 -5.96 -14.49 11.25
C LYS A 158 -6.44 -13.88 9.93
N ALA A 159 -6.26 -14.61 8.82
CA ALA A 159 -6.75 -14.16 7.52
C ALA A 159 -8.28 -14.02 7.51
N VAL A 160 -8.99 -15.04 8.00
CA VAL A 160 -10.46 -15.02 8.10
C VAL A 160 -10.94 -13.88 9.00
N GLU A 161 -10.34 -13.70 10.18
CA GLU A 161 -10.66 -12.61 11.10
C GLU A 161 -10.54 -11.22 10.40
N CYS A 162 -9.45 -11.02 9.66
CA CYS A 162 -9.24 -9.79 8.90
C CYS A 162 -10.26 -9.61 7.76
N PHE A 163 -10.58 -10.66 6.99
CA PHE A 163 -11.56 -10.54 5.91
C PHE A 163 -12.98 -10.30 6.43
N VAL A 164 -13.34 -10.88 7.58
CA VAL A 164 -14.63 -10.62 8.24
C VAL A 164 -14.71 -9.15 8.69
N ALA A 165 -13.66 -8.63 9.33
CA ALA A 165 -13.60 -7.22 9.73
C ALA A 165 -13.70 -6.29 8.52
N SER A 166 -12.92 -6.57 7.45
CA SER A 166 -13.00 -5.82 6.19
C SER A 166 -14.42 -5.80 5.63
N ARG A 167 -15.03 -6.98 5.44
CA ARG A 167 -16.40 -7.09 4.89
C ARG A 167 -17.40 -6.25 5.66
N ASN A 168 -17.37 -6.30 6.99
CA ASN A 168 -18.34 -5.58 7.82
C ASN A 168 -18.17 -4.06 7.63
N LEU A 169 -16.94 -3.54 7.74
CA LEU A 169 -16.63 -2.12 7.57
C LEU A 169 -17.02 -1.60 6.18
N VAL A 170 -16.60 -2.30 5.12
CA VAL A 170 -16.87 -1.83 3.75
C VAL A 170 -18.37 -1.94 3.37
N LYS A 171 -19.11 -2.86 3.98
CA LYS A 171 -20.55 -2.95 3.84
C LYS A 171 -21.25 -1.74 4.48
N GLU A 172 -20.88 -1.36 5.69
CA GLU A 172 -21.37 -0.17 6.38
C GLU A 172 -21.08 1.12 5.60
N CYS A 173 -19.92 1.19 4.95
CA CYS A 173 -19.52 2.34 4.13
C CYS A 173 -20.09 2.33 2.70
N GLY A 174 -20.83 1.30 2.28
CA GLY A 174 -21.35 1.18 0.92
C GLY A 174 -20.28 0.98 -0.16
N ALA A 175 -19.08 0.49 0.19
CA ALA A 175 -17.96 0.30 -0.73
C ALA A 175 -18.06 -1.04 -1.50
N GLY A 176 -18.97 -1.12 -2.47
CA GLY A 176 -19.38 -2.36 -3.16
C GLY A 176 -18.23 -3.19 -3.70
N VAL A 177 -17.26 -2.59 -4.42
CA VAL A 177 -16.12 -3.32 -4.99
C VAL A 177 -15.28 -4.00 -3.91
N LEU A 178 -14.98 -3.30 -2.81
CA LEU A 178 -14.21 -3.87 -1.71
C LEU A 178 -15.02 -4.94 -0.96
N LEU A 179 -16.33 -4.79 -0.90
CA LEU A 179 -17.23 -5.79 -0.32
C LEU A 179 -17.16 -7.10 -1.12
N GLU A 180 -17.30 -7.03 -2.43
CA GLU A 180 -17.19 -8.20 -3.31
C GLU A 180 -15.83 -8.90 -3.15
N MET A 181 -14.75 -8.14 -3.09
CA MET A 181 -13.40 -8.68 -2.88
C MET A 181 -13.29 -9.42 -1.53
N ALA A 182 -13.80 -8.84 -0.45
CA ALA A 182 -13.74 -9.46 0.87
C ALA A 182 -14.60 -10.74 0.95
N GLU A 183 -15.79 -10.74 0.34
CA GLU A 183 -16.67 -11.90 0.26
C GLU A 183 -16.08 -13.02 -0.59
N GLN A 184 -15.42 -12.69 -1.70
CA GLN A 184 -14.72 -13.65 -2.53
C GLN A 184 -13.60 -14.35 -1.75
N GLU A 185 -12.78 -13.60 -1.01
CA GLU A 185 -11.74 -14.17 -0.18
C GLU A 185 -12.30 -15.11 0.90
N LEU A 186 -13.39 -14.73 1.55
CA LEU A 186 -14.06 -15.57 2.55
C LEU A 186 -14.63 -16.85 1.96
N ARG A 187 -15.21 -16.81 0.76
CA ARG A 187 -15.67 -18.03 0.04
C ARG A 187 -14.50 -18.98 -0.23
N LEU A 188 -13.43 -18.47 -0.83
CA LEU A 188 -12.24 -19.27 -1.13
C LEU A 188 -11.58 -19.87 0.11
N MET A 189 -11.65 -19.19 1.26
CA MET A 189 -11.14 -19.71 2.53
C MET A 189 -11.99 -20.86 3.06
N ARG A 190 -13.33 -20.79 2.94
CA ARG A 190 -14.25 -21.86 3.36
C ARG A 190 -14.08 -23.12 2.54
N GLU A 191 -13.98 -23.00 1.21
CA GLU A 191 -13.77 -24.12 0.29
C GLU A 191 -12.47 -24.88 0.57
N ARG A 192 -11.45 -24.22 1.11
CA ARG A 192 -10.17 -24.84 1.46
C ARG A 192 -10.15 -25.51 2.84
N MET A 193 -11.14 -25.22 3.68
CA MET A 193 -11.25 -25.78 5.03
C MET A 193 -12.27 -26.92 5.12
N ALA A 194 -13.13 -27.04 4.09
CA ALA A 194 -14.04 -28.16 3.91
C ALA A 194 -13.34 -29.35 3.25
#